data_d0b55e7f29b8c63316e6768b8ca097d6
#
_entry.id   d0b55e7f29b8c63316e6768b8ca097d6
#
_cell.length_a   1.000
_cell.length_b   1.000
_cell.length_c   1.000
_cell.angle_alpha   90.00
_cell.angle_beta   90.00
_cell.angle_gamma   90.00
#
_symmetry.space_group_name_H-M   'P 1'
#
loop_
_entity.id
_entity.type
_entity.pdbx_description
1 polymer ?
#
loop_
_entity_poly.entity_id
_entity_poly.type
_entity_poly.pdbx_seq_one_letter_code
_entity_poly.pdbx_strand_id
1 'polypeptide(L)'
;TLKEKGKEALTLLNLPMMNPELVRTIGQFYLRYSYGQNLWIHSLEVAKICENLAIELELDPVLAKKAGLLHDIGKVLAGAGESHTKIGADMLRKQSMDPIIINAAESHHYDVEMTSPYSWLVAAADAMSASRPGARFDTKEFFIEKMSELEKLILEVEWVDKVYIMQAGREIMVFVNPKMISDTQVEWLLEMIGKKIEEQLDYPGIIRITALRETKLVQYLR
;
A
#
# COMPACT_ATOMS: atom_id res chain seq x y z
N THR A 1 3.86 5.14 -27.38
CA THR A 1 4.09 3.71 -27.04
C THR A 1 4.65 3.54 -25.63
N LEU A 2 4.55 2.35 -25.01
CA LEU A 2 5.14 2.08 -23.68
C LEU A 2 6.65 2.35 -23.64
N LYS A 3 7.35 2.00 -24.71
CA LYS A 3 8.79 2.25 -24.86
C LYS A 3 9.12 3.75 -24.82
N GLU A 4 8.27 4.59 -25.39
CA GLU A 4 8.43 6.04 -25.37
C GLU A 4 8.23 6.59 -23.96
N LYS A 5 7.22 6.10 -23.24
CA LYS A 5 6.99 6.50 -21.83
C LYS A 5 8.13 6.08 -20.90
N GLY A 6 8.73 4.91 -21.11
CA GLY A 6 9.93 4.50 -20.39
C GLY A 6 11.14 5.39 -20.69
N LYS A 7 11.37 5.76 -21.95
CA LYS A 7 12.43 6.69 -22.34
C LYS A 7 12.19 8.10 -21.78
N GLU A 8 10.95 8.57 -21.79
CA GLU A 8 10.53 9.84 -21.21
C GLU A 8 10.88 9.91 -19.72
N ALA A 9 10.59 8.83 -18.95
CA ALA A 9 10.96 8.74 -17.54
C ALA A 9 12.47 8.89 -17.32
N LEU A 10 13.28 8.17 -18.10
CA LEU A 10 14.74 8.27 -18.00
C LEU A 10 15.25 9.67 -18.36
N THR A 11 14.66 10.31 -19.37
CA THR A 11 15.01 11.65 -19.78
C THR A 11 14.66 12.68 -18.70
N LEU A 12 13.45 12.61 -18.11
CA LEU A 12 13.00 13.50 -17.04
C LEU A 12 13.88 13.41 -15.78
N LEU A 13 14.44 12.22 -15.54
CA LEU A 13 15.33 11.96 -14.40
C LEU A 13 16.81 12.17 -14.75
N ASN A 14 17.13 12.54 -16.00
CA ASN A 14 18.50 12.60 -16.47
C ASN A 14 19.31 11.35 -16.15
N LEU A 15 18.70 10.18 -16.39
CA LEU A 15 19.32 8.86 -16.22
C LEU A 15 19.83 8.34 -17.56
N PRO A 16 20.95 7.57 -17.56
CA PRO A 16 21.40 6.90 -18.77
C PRO A 16 20.38 5.89 -19.27
N MET A 17 20.40 5.61 -20.58
CA MET A 17 19.53 4.63 -21.19
C MET A 17 19.77 3.23 -20.57
N MET A 18 18.69 2.57 -20.23
CA MET A 18 18.71 1.21 -19.65
C MET A 18 18.41 0.15 -20.74
N ASN A 19 18.50 -1.12 -20.35
CA ASN A 19 18.13 -2.24 -21.20
C ASN A 19 16.71 -2.03 -21.78
N PRO A 20 16.47 -2.36 -23.08
CA PRO A 20 15.18 -2.16 -23.74
C PRO A 20 13.98 -2.82 -23.06
N GLU A 21 14.17 -3.96 -22.41
CA GLU A 21 13.14 -4.66 -21.63
C GLU A 21 12.76 -3.84 -20.39
N LEU A 22 13.77 -3.38 -19.65
CA LEU A 22 13.57 -2.53 -18.48
C LEU A 22 12.88 -1.21 -18.84
N VAL A 23 13.31 -0.57 -19.93
CA VAL A 23 12.66 0.65 -20.44
C VAL A 23 11.18 0.41 -20.76
N ARG A 24 10.85 -0.74 -21.38
CA ARG A 24 9.46 -1.10 -21.68
C ARG A 24 8.66 -1.32 -20.39
N THR A 25 9.24 -1.98 -19.40
CA THR A 25 8.58 -2.24 -18.11
C THR A 25 8.35 -0.94 -17.34
N ILE A 26 9.32 -0.02 -17.29
CA ILE A 26 9.12 1.32 -16.74
C ILE A 26 7.98 2.05 -17.46
N GLY A 27 7.88 1.90 -18.78
CA GLY A 27 6.77 2.48 -19.55
C GLY A 27 5.40 1.94 -19.17
N GLN A 28 5.29 0.70 -18.67
CA GLN A 28 4.04 0.11 -18.20
C GLN A 28 3.52 0.81 -16.93
N PHE A 29 4.39 1.47 -16.14
CA PHE A 29 3.97 2.27 -14.99
C PHE A 29 2.92 3.32 -15.36
N TYR A 30 2.98 3.85 -16.57
CA TYR A 30 2.02 4.86 -17.06
C TYR A 30 0.57 4.37 -17.08
N LEU A 31 0.37 3.06 -17.26
CA LEU A 31 -0.94 2.42 -17.29
C LEU A 31 -1.37 1.84 -15.94
N ARG A 32 -0.48 1.83 -14.95
CA ARG A 32 -0.74 1.22 -13.65
C ARG A 32 -1.08 2.27 -12.61
N TYR A 33 -2.16 2.00 -11.87
CA TYR A 33 -2.55 2.76 -10.69
C TYR A 33 -2.41 1.86 -9.47
N SER A 34 -1.95 2.41 -8.37
CA SER A 34 -1.82 1.74 -7.10
C SER A 34 -2.28 2.70 -6.01
N TYR A 35 -3.29 2.31 -5.21
CA TYR A 35 -3.88 3.15 -4.17
C TYR A 35 -4.30 4.55 -4.67
N GLY A 36 -4.86 4.62 -5.88
CA GLY A 36 -5.31 5.89 -6.49
C GLY A 36 -4.21 6.74 -7.12
N GLN A 37 -2.93 6.39 -6.93
CA GLN A 37 -1.80 7.10 -7.51
C GLN A 37 -1.31 6.41 -8.80
N ASN A 38 -1.07 7.20 -9.85
CA ASN A 38 -0.44 6.67 -11.05
C ASN A 38 1.01 6.28 -10.76
N LEU A 39 1.37 5.02 -11.04
CA LEU A 39 2.68 4.45 -10.69
C LEU A 39 3.84 5.17 -11.37
N TRP A 40 3.67 5.67 -12.60
CA TRP A 40 4.69 6.40 -13.34
C TRP A 40 5.04 7.73 -12.67
N ILE A 41 4.00 8.49 -12.26
CA ILE A 41 4.17 9.76 -11.54
C ILE A 41 4.83 9.51 -10.19
N HIS A 42 4.31 8.53 -9.43
CA HIS A 42 4.86 8.14 -8.14
C HIS A 42 6.33 7.76 -8.20
N SER A 43 6.70 6.88 -9.13
CA SER A 43 8.11 6.44 -9.26
C SER A 43 9.06 7.56 -9.65
N LEU A 44 8.60 8.53 -10.47
CA LEU A 44 9.38 9.74 -10.77
C LEU A 44 9.57 10.64 -9.54
N GLU A 45 8.54 10.79 -8.72
CA GLU A 45 8.63 11.55 -7.47
C GLU A 45 9.57 10.89 -6.47
N VAL A 46 9.39 9.60 -6.23
CA VAL A 46 10.27 8.83 -5.35
C VAL A 46 11.73 8.93 -5.81
N ALA A 47 11.98 8.80 -7.11
CA ALA A 47 13.32 8.95 -7.67
C ALA A 47 13.94 10.33 -7.39
N LYS A 48 13.17 11.42 -7.53
CA LYS A 48 13.63 12.76 -7.24
C LYS A 48 13.86 13.03 -5.75
N ILE A 49 12.97 12.50 -4.89
CA ILE A 49 13.15 12.60 -3.45
C ILE A 49 14.41 11.85 -3.03
N CYS A 50 14.64 10.63 -3.54
CA CYS A 50 15.86 9.87 -3.29
C CYS A 50 17.12 10.61 -3.74
N GLU A 51 17.09 11.26 -4.93
CA GLU A 51 18.19 12.10 -5.42
C GLU A 51 18.54 13.20 -4.42
N ASN A 52 17.54 13.97 -3.97
CA ASN A 52 17.73 15.08 -3.04
C ASN A 52 18.26 14.59 -1.67
N LEU A 53 17.66 13.52 -1.12
CA LEU A 53 18.10 12.95 0.14
C LEU A 53 19.54 12.40 0.04
N ALA A 54 19.91 11.79 -1.09
CA ALA A 54 21.25 11.27 -1.31
C ALA A 54 22.30 12.41 -1.36
N ILE A 55 21.97 13.55 -1.99
CA ILE A 55 22.84 14.73 -2.01
C ILE A 55 23.08 15.24 -0.58
N GLU A 56 22.05 15.38 0.24
CA GLU A 56 22.16 15.85 1.63
C GLU A 56 22.95 14.89 2.52
N LEU A 57 22.94 13.60 2.19
CA LEU A 57 23.65 12.55 2.93
C LEU A 57 25.01 12.17 2.33
N GLU A 58 25.49 12.95 1.35
CA GLU A 58 26.76 12.71 0.66
C GLU A 58 26.86 11.30 0.03
N LEU A 59 25.72 10.76 -0.44
CA LEU A 59 25.62 9.48 -1.16
C LEU A 59 25.55 9.72 -2.68
N ASP A 60 25.72 8.65 -3.48
CA ASP A 60 25.57 8.75 -4.95
C ASP A 60 24.11 9.04 -5.34
N PRO A 61 23.81 10.26 -5.84
CA PRO A 61 22.44 10.63 -6.18
C PRO A 61 21.91 9.92 -7.43
N VAL A 62 22.79 9.46 -8.33
CA VAL A 62 22.40 8.71 -9.54
C VAL A 62 21.94 7.30 -9.15
N LEU A 63 22.66 6.67 -8.23
CA LEU A 63 22.29 5.35 -7.71
C LEU A 63 20.97 5.41 -6.93
N ALA A 64 20.83 6.41 -6.04
CA ALA A 64 19.59 6.65 -5.28
C ALA A 64 18.38 6.88 -6.19
N LYS A 65 18.53 7.69 -7.21
CA LYS A 65 17.51 7.99 -8.21
C LYS A 65 17.07 6.74 -8.98
N LYS A 66 18.02 5.91 -9.38
CA LYS A 66 17.70 4.62 -10.02
C LYS A 66 16.95 3.68 -9.08
N ALA A 67 17.38 3.57 -7.82
CA ALA A 67 16.72 2.76 -6.83
C ALA A 67 15.27 3.23 -6.61
N GLY A 68 15.05 4.55 -6.45
CA GLY A 68 13.74 5.14 -6.32
C GLY A 68 12.84 4.94 -7.55
N LEU A 69 13.38 5.03 -8.77
CA LEU A 69 12.59 4.76 -9.98
C LEU A 69 12.12 3.32 -10.07
N LEU A 70 12.94 2.37 -9.62
CA LEU A 70 12.74 0.94 -9.85
C LEU A 70 12.14 0.19 -8.66
N HIS A 71 11.93 0.84 -7.51
CA HIS A 71 11.49 0.18 -6.28
C HIS A 71 10.20 -0.62 -6.47
N ASP A 72 9.28 -0.11 -7.23
CA ASP A 72 7.94 -0.66 -7.46
C ASP A 72 7.79 -1.39 -8.80
N ILE A 73 8.89 -1.75 -9.45
CA ILE A 73 8.84 -2.36 -10.80
C ILE A 73 8.04 -3.67 -10.83
N GLY A 74 7.99 -4.38 -9.72
CA GLY A 74 7.20 -5.59 -9.62
C GLY A 74 5.69 -5.39 -9.70
N LYS A 75 5.17 -4.19 -9.40
CA LYS A 75 3.72 -3.91 -9.47
C LYS A 75 3.12 -4.04 -10.88
N VAL A 76 3.93 -3.98 -11.93
CA VAL A 76 3.48 -4.22 -13.31
C VAL A 76 3.67 -5.66 -13.78
N LEU A 77 4.33 -6.48 -12.97
CA LEU A 77 4.65 -7.89 -13.27
C LEU A 77 3.88 -8.86 -12.38
N ALA A 78 3.55 -8.45 -11.16
CA ALA A 78 2.89 -9.28 -10.16
C ALA A 78 1.44 -9.59 -10.56
N GLY A 79 1.06 -10.86 -10.36
CA GLY A 79 -0.32 -11.31 -10.37
C GLY A 79 -1.03 -11.02 -9.04
N ALA A 80 -2.32 -11.35 -8.97
CA ALA A 80 -3.08 -11.19 -7.72
C ALA A 80 -2.50 -12.08 -6.61
N GLY A 81 -2.21 -11.48 -5.45
CA GLY A 81 -1.68 -12.19 -4.28
C GLY A 81 -0.16 -12.44 -4.29
N GLU A 82 0.57 -11.94 -5.29
CA GLU A 82 2.03 -12.10 -5.35
C GLU A 82 2.75 -10.86 -4.79
N SER A 83 3.86 -11.06 -4.07
CA SER A 83 4.70 -9.98 -3.56
C SER A 83 5.41 -9.24 -4.70
N HIS A 84 5.02 -7.98 -4.94
CA HIS A 84 5.66 -7.14 -5.96
C HIS A 84 7.12 -6.84 -5.64
N THR A 85 7.50 -6.77 -4.35
CA THR A 85 8.88 -6.55 -3.91
C THR A 85 9.80 -7.68 -4.38
N LYS A 86 9.39 -8.93 -4.15
CA LYS A 86 10.11 -10.12 -4.56
C LYS A 86 10.20 -10.25 -6.09
N ILE A 87 9.07 -10.10 -6.79
CA ILE A 87 9.03 -10.20 -8.26
C ILE A 87 9.86 -9.09 -8.90
N GLY A 88 9.79 -7.87 -8.36
CA GLY A 88 10.60 -6.75 -8.82
C GLY A 88 12.09 -7.02 -8.65
N ALA A 89 12.51 -7.49 -7.48
CA ALA A 89 13.90 -7.85 -7.21
C ALA A 89 14.40 -8.97 -8.15
N ASP A 90 13.59 -10.01 -8.41
CA ASP A 90 13.94 -11.11 -9.31
C ASP A 90 14.11 -10.63 -10.77
N MET A 91 13.25 -9.71 -11.21
CA MET A 91 13.43 -9.06 -12.51
C MET A 91 14.73 -8.27 -12.56
N LEU A 92 15.00 -7.44 -11.56
CA LEU A 92 16.23 -6.63 -11.50
C LEU A 92 17.50 -7.49 -11.45
N ARG A 93 17.47 -8.64 -10.76
CA ARG A 93 18.55 -9.65 -10.76
C ARG A 93 18.79 -10.19 -12.19
N LYS A 94 17.73 -10.54 -12.92
CA LYS A 94 17.84 -11.02 -14.32
C LYS A 94 18.44 -9.96 -15.26
N GLN A 95 18.24 -8.68 -14.94
CA GLN A 95 18.79 -7.57 -15.71
C GLN A 95 20.20 -7.15 -15.24
N SER A 96 20.81 -7.91 -14.32
CA SER A 96 22.15 -7.65 -13.74
C SER A 96 22.25 -6.23 -13.16
N MET A 97 21.18 -5.75 -12.51
CA MET A 97 21.19 -4.48 -11.83
C MET A 97 22.08 -4.51 -10.59
N ASP A 98 22.50 -3.33 -10.14
CA ASP A 98 23.30 -3.18 -8.93
C ASP A 98 22.61 -3.83 -7.71
N PRO A 99 23.33 -4.62 -6.90
CA PRO A 99 22.78 -5.26 -5.71
C PRO A 99 22.08 -4.29 -4.74
N ILE A 100 22.54 -3.05 -4.67
CA ILE A 100 21.94 -1.99 -3.86
C ILE A 100 20.53 -1.66 -4.35
N ILE A 101 20.36 -1.52 -5.67
CA ILE A 101 19.03 -1.26 -6.29
C ILE A 101 18.10 -2.45 -6.07
N ILE A 102 18.62 -3.67 -6.21
CA ILE A 102 17.84 -4.89 -5.99
C ILE A 102 17.37 -4.97 -4.55
N ASN A 103 18.26 -4.76 -3.57
CA ASN A 103 17.89 -4.77 -2.16
C ASN A 103 16.89 -3.65 -1.84
N ALA A 104 17.06 -2.44 -2.37
CA ALA A 104 16.10 -1.36 -2.18
C ALA A 104 14.69 -1.72 -2.68
N ALA A 105 14.58 -2.35 -3.85
CA ALA A 105 13.30 -2.81 -4.38
C ALA A 105 12.68 -3.97 -3.57
N GLU A 106 13.51 -4.85 -3.00
CA GLU A 106 13.04 -5.99 -2.23
C GLU A 106 12.64 -5.63 -0.80
N SER A 107 13.32 -4.63 -0.17
CA SER A 107 13.23 -4.34 1.27
C SER A 107 12.44 -3.11 1.65
N HIS A 108 11.97 -2.28 0.70
CA HIS A 108 11.32 -0.99 1.02
C HIS A 108 10.02 -1.11 1.85
N HIS A 109 9.45 -2.29 1.95
CA HIS A 109 8.32 -2.60 2.86
C HIS A 109 8.76 -3.38 4.12
N TYR A 110 10.06 -3.44 4.41
CA TYR A 110 10.63 -4.11 5.59
C TYR A 110 10.46 -5.63 5.62
N ASP A 111 10.09 -6.27 4.49
CA ASP A 111 9.91 -7.73 4.38
C ASP A 111 11.25 -8.49 4.45
N VAL A 112 12.34 -7.83 4.06
CA VAL A 112 13.71 -8.34 4.13
C VAL A 112 14.65 -7.29 4.70
N GLU A 113 15.85 -7.72 5.11
CA GLU A 113 16.86 -6.84 5.70
C GLU A 113 17.34 -5.77 4.70
N MET A 114 17.39 -4.53 5.14
CA MET A 114 17.96 -3.39 4.41
C MET A 114 19.48 -3.39 4.58
N THR A 115 20.21 -3.68 3.51
CA THR A 115 21.66 -3.85 3.54
C THR A 115 22.44 -2.58 3.20
N SER A 116 21.75 -1.50 2.82
CA SER A 116 22.39 -0.26 2.41
C SER A 116 21.57 0.99 2.80
N PRO A 117 22.21 2.17 2.95
CA PRO A 117 21.50 3.43 3.19
C PRO A 117 20.44 3.74 2.12
N TYR A 118 20.66 3.30 0.89
CA TYR A 118 19.74 3.54 -0.23
C TYR A 118 18.40 2.87 -0.04
N SER A 119 18.35 1.71 0.62
CA SER A 119 17.09 1.02 0.92
C SER A 119 16.24 1.83 1.90
N TRP A 120 16.86 2.45 2.92
CA TRP A 120 16.20 3.38 3.83
C TRP A 120 15.74 4.65 3.13
N LEU A 121 16.55 5.20 2.21
CA LEU A 121 16.16 6.37 1.41
C LEU A 121 14.93 6.08 0.57
N VAL A 122 14.88 4.91 -0.08
CA VAL A 122 13.73 4.51 -0.91
C VAL A 122 12.49 4.35 -0.06
N ALA A 123 12.55 3.66 1.08
CA ALA A 123 11.39 3.48 1.98
C ALA A 123 10.87 4.84 2.50
N ALA A 124 11.76 5.76 2.87
CA ALA A 124 11.38 7.09 3.30
C ALA A 124 10.75 7.91 2.16
N ALA A 125 11.36 7.89 0.98
CA ALA A 125 10.89 8.62 -0.20
C ALA A 125 9.53 8.10 -0.70
N ASP A 126 9.29 6.79 -0.66
CA ASP A 126 8.01 6.16 -0.97
C ASP A 126 6.93 6.65 0.00
N ALA A 127 7.19 6.59 1.30
CA ALA A 127 6.27 7.10 2.32
C ALA A 127 5.97 8.60 2.15
N MET A 128 6.98 9.42 1.84
CA MET A 128 6.81 10.86 1.58
C MET A 128 5.94 11.12 0.35
N SER A 129 6.19 10.43 -0.77
CA SER A 129 5.39 10.56 -1.99
C SER A 129 3.95 10.10 -1.77
N ALA A 130 3.73 9.02 -1.02
CA ALA A 130 2.41 8.47 -0.75
C ALA A 130 1.59 9.31 0.23
N SER A 131 2.22 10.03 1.16
CA SER A 131 1.55 10.78 2.24
C SER A 131 1.21 12.23 1.89
N ARG A 132 1.74 12.78 0.80
CA ARG A 132 1.48 14.18 0.43
C ARG A 132 0.01 14.40 0.07
N PRO A 133 -0.59 15.58 0.42
CA PRO A 133 -1.97 15.88 0.06
C PRO A 133 -2.21 15.77 -1.45
N GLY A 134 -3.23 15.00 -1.84
CA GLY A 134 -3.62 14.80 -3.24
C GLY A 134 -2.79 13.79 -4.03
N ALA A 135 -1.80 13.11 -3.40
CA ALA A 135 -1.01 12.07 -4.06
C ALA A 135 -1.84 10.80 -4.32
N ARG A 136 -2.64 10.42 -3.35
CA ARG A 136 -3.61 9.35 -3.49
C ARG A 136 -4.96 9.98 -3.82
N PHE A 137 -5.34 9.92 -5.07
CA PHE A 137 -6.74 10.03 -5.44
C PHE A 137 -7.43 8.72 -5.03
N ASP A 138 -7.67 8.55 -3.74
CA ASP A 138 -8.86 7.83 -3.34
C ASP A 138 -9.99 8.72 -3.83
N THR A 139 -10.55 8.39 -4.99
CA THR A 139 -11.80 9.01 -5.39
C THR A 139 -12.73 8.78 -4.22
N LYS A 140 -13.53 9.80 -3.88
CA LYS A 140 -14.54 9.66 -2.81
C LYS A 140 -15.35 8.38 -3.00
N GLU A 141 -15.56 8.01 -4.26
CA GLU A 141 -16.25 6.80 -4.70
C GLU A 141 -15.50 5.51 -4.32
N PHE A 142 -14.21 5.40 -4.59
CA PHE A 142 -13.39 4.23 -4.23
C PHE A 142 -13.30 4.05 -2.69
N PHE A 143 -13.17 5.16 -1.96
CA PHE A 143 -13.18 5.14 -0.50
C PHE A 143 -14.55 4.66 0.04
N ILE A 144 -15.66 5.19 -0.52
CA ILE A 144 -17.01 4.80 -0.14
C ILE A 144 -17.25 3.32 -0.48
N GLU A 145 -16.82 2.86 -1.64
CA GLU A 145 -16.93 1.46 -2.07
C GLU A 145 -16.18 0.52 -1.11
N LYS A 146 -14.93 0.84 -0.79
CA LYS A 146 -14.12 0.05 0.16
C LYS A 146 -14.71 0.03 1.58
N MET A 147 -15.25 1.17 2.06
CA MET A 147 -15.94 1.22 3.34
C MET A 147 -17.24 0.42 3.32
N SER A 148 -17.98 0.46 2.20
CA SER A 148 -19.20 -0.34 2.01
C SER A 148 -18.92 -1.84 1.94
N GLU A 149 -17.82 -2.25 1.32
CA GLU A 149 -17.38 -3.65 1.30
C GLU A 149 -17.02 -4.15 2.72
N LEU A 150 -16.26 -3.34 3.47
CA LEU A 150 -15.89 -3.64 4.85
C LEU A 150 -17.12 -3.73 5.76
N GLU A 151 -18.09 -2.81 5.61
CA GLU A 151 -19.35 -2.83 6.34
C GLU A 151 -20.16 -4.09 6.02
N LYS A 152 -20.33 -4.43 4.74
CA LYS A 152 -21.04 -5.64 4.30
C LYS A 152 -20.39 -6.90 4.87
N LEU A 153 -19.06 -6.99 4.79
CA LEU A 153 -18.30 -8.13 5.28
C LEU A 153 -18.56 -8.43 6.76
N ILE A 154 -18.64 -7.37 7.57
CA ILE A 154 -18.89 -7.51 9.02
C ILE A 154 -20.37 -7.78 9.31
N LEU A 155 -21.29 -7.15 8.56
CA LEU A 155 -22.74 -7.38 8.70
C LEU A 155 -23.17 -8.80 8.30
N GLU A 156 -22.36 -9.54 7.52
CA GLU A 156 -22.61 -10.96 7.23
C GLU A 156 -22.47 -11.88 8.47
N VAL A 157 -21.89 -11.37 9.55
CA VAL A 157 -21.75 -12.12 10.80
C VAL A 157 -23.09 -12.14 11.53
N GLU A 158 -23.64 -13.32 11.76
CA GLU A 158 -25.02 -13.57 12.23
C GLU A 158 -25.44 -12.78 13.49
N TRP A 159 -24.50 -12.43 14.36
CA TRP A 159 -24.79 -11.76 15.65
C TRP A 159 -24.54 -10.25 15.62
N VAL A 160 -24.20 -9.69 14.48
CA VAL A 160 -23.93 -8.26 14.30
C VAL A 160 -25.22 -7.55 13.87
N ASP A 161 -25.66 -6.59 14.68
CA ASP A 161 -26.83 -5.78 14.36
C ASP A 161 -26.49 -4.51 13.57
N LYS A 162 -25.34 -3.87 13.89
CA LYS A 162 -24.87 -2.62 13.25
C LYS A 162 -23.36 -2.51 13.28
N VAL A 163 -22.84 -1.82 12.29
CA VAL A 163 -21.43 -1.49 12.17
C VAL A 163 -21.28 0.02 11.93
N TYR A 164 -20.34 0.65 12.58
CA TYR A 164 -19.90 2.02 12.27
C TYR A 164 -18.42 1.99 11.96
N ILE A 165 -18.07 2.47 10.78
CA ILE A 165 -16.68 2.58 10.33
C ILE A 165 -16.27 4.04 10.43
N MET A 166 -15.23 4.31 11.23
CA MET A 166 -14.73 5.63 11.54
C MET A 166 -13.24 5.76 11.20
N GLN A 167 -12.70 6.98 11.23
CA GLN A 167 -11.28 7.27 10.99
C GLN A 167 -10.73 6.62 9.70
N ALA A 168 -11.49 6.72 8.63
CA ALA A 168 -11.14 6.15 7.33
C ALA A 168 -10.88 4.62 7.37
N GLY A 169 -11.69 3.90 8.16
CA GLY A 169 -11.60 2.43 8.28
C GLY A 169 -10.65 1.94 9.37
N ARG A 170 -9.96 2.83 10.08
CA ARG A 170 -9.03 2.44 11.17
C ARG A 170 -9.71 2.14 12.50
N GLU A 171 -10.94 2.58 12.65
CA GLU A 171 -11.75 2.31 13.84
C GLU A 171 -13.12 1.78 13.43
N ILE A 172 -13.45 0.59 13.92
CA ILE A 172 -14.70 -0.11 13.62
C ILE A 172 -15.42 -0.35 14.93
N MET A 173 -16.67 0.11 15.03
CA MET A 173 -17.56 -0.19 16.14
C MET A 173 -18.61 -1.19 15.66
N VAL A 174 -18.65 -2.35 16.30
CA VAL A 174 -19.58 -3.45 16.01
C VAL A 174 -20.60 -3.55 17.13
N PHE A 175 -21.87 -3.37 16.82
CA PHE A 175 -22.97 -3.55 17.76
C PHE A 175 -23.52 -4.95 17.61
N VAL A 176 -23.48 -5.70 18.70
CA VAL A 176 -23.93 -7.09 18.71
C VAL A 176 -25.26 -7.25 19.42
N ASN A 177 -26.05 -8.20 18.98
CA ASN A 177 -27.35 -8.51 19.56
C ASN A 177 -27.19 -9.15 20.95
N PRO A 178 -27.60 -8.47 22.04
CA PRO A 178 -27.41 -8.97 23.41
C PRO A 178 -28.20 -10.23 23.73
N LYS A 179 -29.19 -10.60 22.90
CA LYS A 179 -29.99 -11.80 23.04
C LYS A 179 -29.35 -13.02 22.36
N MET A 180 -28.44 -12.77 21.40
CA MET A 180 -27.86 -13.82 20.58
C MET A 180 -26.46 -14.23 21.07
N ILE A 181 -25.74 -13.33 21.76
CA ILE A 181 -24.34 -13.54 22.15
C ILE A 181 -24.14 -13.14 23.62
N SER A 182 -23.38 -13.93 24.36
CA SER A 182 -22.96 -13.65 25.74
C SER A 182 -21.65 -12.87 25.76
N ASP A 183 -21.32 -12.24 26.91
CA ASP A 183 -20.08 -11.47 27.09
C ASP A 183 -18.83 -12.31 26.83
N THR A 184 -18.85 -13.59 27.21
CA THR A 184 -17.73 -14.51 26.97
C THR A 184 -17.51 -14.89 25.50
N GLN A 185 -18.52 -14.70 24.66
CA GLN A 185 -18.45 -15.00 23.23
C GLN A 185 -18.03 -13.78 22.39
N VAL A 186 -18.08 -12.57 22.97
CA VAL A 186 -17.71 -11.33 22.25
C VAL A 186 -16.23 -11.33 21.86
N GLU A 187 -15.36 -11.86 22.70
CA GLU A 187 -13.93 -11.97 22.40
C GLU A 187 -13.67 -12.86 21.19
N TRP A 188 -14.28 -14.03 21.15
CA TRP A 188 -14.22 -14.93 19.99
C TRP A 188 -14.80 -14.30 18.71
N LEU A 189 -15.88 -13.53 18.85
CA LEU A 189 -16.46 -12.79 17.72
C LEU A 189 -15.47 -11.77 17.13
N LEU A 190 -14.77 -11.03 17.98
CA LEU A 190 -13.75 -10.06 17.53
C LEU A 190 -12.60 -10.72 16.78
N GLU A 191 -12.13 -11.88 17.27
CA GLU A 191 -11.10 -12.65 16.57
C GLU A 191 -11.58 -13.16 15.20
N MET A 192 -12.84 -13.63 15.12
CA MET A 192 -13.43 -14.08 13.86
C MET A 192 -13.59 -12.94 12.86
N ILE A 193 -14.05 -11.77 13.30
CA ILE A 193 -14.17 -10.58 12.44
C ILE A 193 -12.78 -10.14 11.98
N GLY A 194 -11.79 -10.11 12.88
CA GLY A 194 -10.42 -9.76 12.55
C GLY A 194 -9.85 -10.66 11.45
N LYS A 195 -9.93 -11.97 11.60
CA LYS A 195 -9.50 -12.95 10.59
C LYS A 195 -10.22 -12.77 9.25
N LYS A 196 -11.54 -12.56 9.27
CA LYS A 196 -12.33 -12.37 8.07
C LYS A 196 -11.90 -11.11 7.30
N ILE A 197 -11.54 -10.04 8.02
CA ILE A 197 -11.02 -8.81 7.41
C ILE A 197 -9.62 -9.05 6.81
N GLU A 198 -8.72 -9.70 7.54
CA GLU A 198 -7.35 -10.00 7.09
C GLU A 198 -7.32 -10.91 5.85
N GLU A 199 -8.25 -11.88 5.77
CA GLU A 199 -8.32 -12.84 4.65
C GLU A 199 -8.93 -12.25 3.37
N GLN A 200 -9.82 -11.27 3.48
CA GLN A 200 -10.62 -10.79 2.35
C GLN A 200 -10.29 -9.36 1.92
N LEU A 201 -9.65 -8.58 2.77
CA LEU A 201 -9.34 -7.19 2.48
C LEU A 201 -7.85 -6.88 2.72
N ASP A 202 -7.19 -6.41 1.67
CA ASP A 202 -5.85 -5.84 1.81
C ASP A 202 -5.96 -4.44 2.43
N TYR A 203 -5.72 -4.34 3.74
CA TYR A 203 -5.85 -3.11 4.50
C TYR A 203 -4.51 -2.70 5.10
N PRO A 204 -3.90 -1.60 4.66
CA PRO A 204 -2.61 -1.14 5.18
C PRO A 204 -2.79 -0.48 6.55
N GLY A 205 -2.21 -1.08 7.58
CA GLY A 205 -2.13 -0.50 8.92
C GLY A 205 -2.93 -1.24 9.99
N ILE A 206 -2.96 -0.66 11.19
CA ILE A 206 -3.66 -1.22 12.34
C ILE A 206 -5.13 -0.80 12.31
N ILE A 207 -6.04 -1.78 12.38
CA ILE A 207 -7.47 -1.57 12.55
C ILE A 207 -7.83 -1.84 14.00
N ARG A 208 -8.56 -0.92 14.63
CA ARG A 208 -9.13 -1.08 15.95
C ARG A 208 -10.58 -1.54 15.81
N ILE A 209 -10.89 -2.73 16.29
CA ILE A 209 -12.26 -3.23 16.31
C ILE A 209 -12.77 -3.21 17.75
N THR A 210 -13.92 -2.56 17.97
CA THR A 210 -14.59 -2.47 19.27
C THR A 210 -15.97 -3.09 19.17
N ALA A 211 -16.25 -4.15 19.93
CA ALA A 211 -17.58 -4.71 20.02
C ALA A 211 -18.35 -4.07 21.19
N LEU A 212 -19.59 -3.72 20.93
CA LEU A 212 -20.51 -3.16 21.91
C LEU A 212 -21.75 -4.08 22.03
N ARG A 213 -21.98 -4.53 23.25
CA ARG A 213 -23.18 -5.28 23.62
C ARG A 213 -24.00 -4.42 24.58
N GLU A 214 -25.12 -3.85 24.06
CA GLU A 214 -25.92 -2.87 24.79
C GLU A 214 -27.36 -3.39 24.99
N THR A 215 -27.89 -3.26 26.22
CA THR A 215 -29.30 -3.46 26.50
C THR A 215 -29.93 -2.12 26.90
N LYS A 216 -30.83 -1.60 26.06
CA LYS A 216 -31.52 -0.32 26.32
C LYS A 216 -32.95 -0.56 26.78
N LEU A 217 -33.27 -0.08 27.99
CA LEU A 217 -34.60 -0.09 28.54
C LEU A 217 -35.12 1.36 28.59
N VAL A 218 -36.36 1.58 28.12
CA VAL A 218 -36.99 2.89 28.13
C VAL A 218 -38.33 2.79 28.85
N GLN A 219 -38.56 3.63 29.85
CA GLN A 219 -39.83 3.76 30.56
C GLN A 219 -40.35 5.19 30.39
N TYR A 220 -41.61 5.32 30.00
CA TYR A 220 -42.29 6.61 29.94
C TYR A 220 -43.13 6.80 31.21
N LEU A 221 -42.91 7.90 31.91
CA LEU A 221 -43.72 8.33 33.01
C LEU A 221 -44.74 9.39 32.52
N ARG A 222 -45.98 9.26 32.94
CA ARG A 222 -47.03 10.23 32.64
C ARG A 222 -47.26 11.15 33.86
#